data_b3c518f7971f4e3007d43b9f96049246
#
_entry.id   b3c518f7971f4e3007d43b9f96049246
#
_cell.length_a   1.000
_cell.length_b   1.000
_cell.length_c   1.000
_cell.angle_alpha   90.00
_cell.angle_beta   90.00
_cell.angle_gamma   90.00
#
_symmetry.space_group_name_H-M   'P 1'
#
loop_
_entity.id
_entity.type
_entity.pdbx_description
1 polymer ?
#
loop_
_entity_poly.entity_id
_entity_poly.type
_entity_poly.pdbx_seq_one_letter_code
_entity_poly.pdbx_strand_id
1 'polypeptide(L)'
;MEVSYPMLLPTKGVSSERALMTVGSEILEDLRDPMSVSALWERYNTRQNLANRPRRITFDWFSLALAALYAMKVVDVSDDGYIRTSHVY
;
A
#
# COMPACT_ATOMS: atom_id res chain seq x y z
N MET A 1 3.37 -24.30 -11.97
CA MET A 1 4.15 -24.30 -10.85
C MET A 1 3.95 -23.06 -10.07
N GLU A 2 4.03 -23.17 -8.77
CA GLU A 2 3.78 -22.08 -8.04
C GLU A 2 4.93 -21.58 -7.31
N VAL A 3 5.10 -20.36 -7.24
CA VAL A 3 6.16 -19.76 -6.54
C VAL A 3 5.61 -19.11 -5.32
N SER A 4 6.17 -19.49 -4.19
CA SER A 4 5.70 -18.97 -2.98
C SER A 4 6.67 -17.99 -2.45
N TYR A 5 6.27 -16.78 -2.27
CA TYR A 5 7.08 -15.78 -1.64
C TYR A 5 6.39 -15.42 -0.35
N PRO A 6 7.02 -15.67 0.77
CA PRO A 6 6.32 -15.44 2.05
C PRO A 6 5.73 -14.06 2.15
N MET A 7 6.38 -13.06 1.61
CA MET A 7 5.87 -11.71 1.73
C MET A 7 4.70 -11.45 0.81
N LEU A 8 4.42 -12.36 -0.10
CA LEU A 8 3.38 -12.14 -1.07
C LEU A 8 2.12 -12.94 -0.82
N LEU A 9 2.02 -13.59 0.29
CA LEU A 9 0.87 -14.43 0.51
C LEU A 9 0.14 -14.07 1.75
N PRO A 10 -0.52 -12.96 1.73
CA PRO A 10 -1.16 -12.48 2.93
C PRO A 10 -2.27 -13.39 3.39
N THR A 11 -3.02 -13.99 2.48
CA THR A 11 -4.17 -14.73 2.90
C THR A 11 -4.46 -15.87 1.98
N LYS A 12 -4.86 -16.97 2.57
CA LYS A 12 -5.27 -18.10 1.80
C LYS A 12 -6.57 -17.78 1.09
N GLY A 13 -6.66 -18.09 -0.15
CA GLY A 13 -7.88 -17.88 -0.91
C GLY A 13 -8.01 -16.49 -1.50
N VAL A 14 -7.03 -15.63 -1.26
CA VAL A 14 -7.07 -14.29 -1.81
C VAL A 14 -5.98 -14.18 -2.85
N SER A 15 -6.32 -13.74 -4.03
CA SER A 15 -5.34 -13.60 -5.09
C SER A 15 -4.40 -12.44 -4.78
N SER A 16 -3.22 -12.48 -5.38
CA SER A 16 -2.27 -11.41 -5.21
C SER A 16 -2.82 -10.07 -5.67
N GLU A 17 -3.56 -10.11 -6.76
CA GLU A 17 -4.13 -8.89 -7.29
C GLU A 17 -5.13 -8.29 -6.34
N ARG A 18 -5.96 -9.12 -5.77
CA ARG A 18 -6.97 -8.63 -4.85
C ARG A 18 -6.31 -8.10 -3.58
N ALA A 19 -5.29 -8.79 -3.10
CA ALA A 19 -4.58 -8.32 -1.93
C ALA A 19 -3.92 -6.98 -2.21
N LEU A 20 -3.35 -6.83 -3.39
CA LEU A 20 -2.69 -5.59 -3.76
C LEU A 20 -3.69 -4.46 -3.85
N MET A 21 -4.86 -4.72 -4.39
CA MET A 21 -5.90 -3.70 -4.49
C MET A 21 -6.42 -3.29 -3.12
N THR A 22 -6.52 -4.26 -2.23
CA THR A 22 -6.95 -3.95 -0.87
C THR A 22 -5.95 -3.05 -0.18
N VAL A 23 -4.67 -3.40 -0.27
CA VAL A 23 -3.63 -2.59 0.35
C VAL A 23 -3.62 -1.20 -0.30
N GLY A 24 -3.73 -1.16 -1.62
CA GLY A 24 -3.75 0.12 -2.32
C GLY A 24 -4.87 1.02 -1.88
N SER A 25 -6.06 0.48 -1.71
CA SER A 25 -7.18 1.32 -1.29
C SER A 25 -7.00 1.80 0.14
N GLU A 26 -6.38 0.99 0.98
CA GLU A 26 -6.09 1.41 2.35
C GLU A 26 -5.05 2.52 2.37
N ILE A 27 -4.05 2.41 1.50
CA ILE A 27 -3.06 3.46 1.38
C ILE A 27 -3.73 4.77 0.98
N LEU A 28 -4.65 4.71 0.03
CA LEU A 28 -5.34 5.91 -0.40
C LEU A 28 -6.15 6.54 0.72
N GLU A 29 -6.73 5.71 1.56
CA GLU A 29 -7.46 6.23 2.71
C GLU A 29 -6.54 6.94 3.68
N ASP A 30 -5.32 6.46 3.84
CA ASP A 30 -4.37 7.06 4.75
C ASP A 30 -3.71 8.30 4.17
N LEU A 31 -3.72 8.42 2.86
CA LEU A 31 -3.03 9.50 2.18
C LEU A 31 -3.96 10.69 2.00
N ARG A 32 -4.29 11.33 3.09
CA ARG A 32 -5.18 12.48 3.04
C ARG A 32 -4.44 13.75 2.67
N ASP A 33 -3.20 13.84 3.12
CA ASP A 33 -2.34 14.99 2.83
C ASP A 33 -1.07 14.47 2.21
N PRO A 34 -0.36 15.29 1.47
CA PRO A 34 0.94 14.86 0.96
C PRO A 34 1.84 14.44 2.11
N MET A 35 2.50 13.32 1.96
CA MET A 35 3.37 12.84 3.02
C MET A 35 4.46 11.97 2.44
N SER A 36 5.54 11.85 3.18
CA SER A 36 6.65 11.03 2.74
C SER A 36 6.27 9.56 2.80
N VAL A 37 7.04 8.73 2.11
CA VAL A 37 6.81 7.30 2.15
C VAL A 37 6.94 6.78 3.58
N SER A 38 7.92 7.29 4.32
CA SER A 38 8.11 6.84 5.69
C SER A 38 6.91 7.17 6.56
N ALA A 39 6.39 8.37 6.43
CA ALA A 39 5.23 8.76 7.23
C ALA A 39 4.01 7.94 6.84
N LEU A 40 3.85 7.70 5.56
CA LEU A 40 2.72 6.92 5.09
C LEU A 40 2.82 5.48 5.60
N TRP A 41 4.02 4.92 5.58
CA TRP A 41 4.24 3.58 6.08
C TRP A 41 3.93 3.50 7.58
N GLU A 42 4.35 4.50 8.34
CA GLU A 42 4.05 4.51 9.76
C GLU A 42 2.56 4.59 10.01
N ARG A 43 1.87 5.39 9.22
CA ARG A 43 0.42 5.48 9.35
C ARG A 43 -0.24 4.16 9.02
N TYR A 44 0.26 3.49 7.98
CA TYR A 44 -0.28 2.20 7.60
C TYR A 44 -0.04 1.16 8.69
N ASN A 45 1.13 1.19 9.32
CA ASN A 45 1.42 0.28 10.41
C ASN A 45 0.51 0.54 11.60
N THR A 46 0.21 1.78 11.87
CA THR A 46 -0.72 2.11 12.95
C THR A 46 -2.09 1.51 12.64
N ARG A 47 -2.49 1.60 11.39
CA ARG A 47 -3.75 1.01 10.96
C ARG A 47 -3.75 -0.49 11.23
N GLN A 48 -2.67 -1.17 10.89
CA GLN A 48 -2.59 -2.60 11.11
C GLN A 48 -2.63 -2.95 12.58
N ASN A 49 -1.95 -2.16 13.40
CA ASN A 49 -1.94 -2.40 14.84
C ASN A 49 -3.33 -2.23 15.42
N LEU A 50 -4.02 -1.20 15.02
CA LEU A 50 -5.36 -0.94 15.54
C LEU A 50 -6.34 -2.00 15.09
N ALA A 51 -6.15 -2.50 13.89
CA ALA A 51 -7.03 -3.55 13.38
C ALA A 51 -6.69 -4.92 13.94
N ASN A 52 -5.52 -5.04 14.58
CA ASN A 52 -5.10 -6.29 15.16
C ASN A 52 -5.14 -7.43 14.16
N ARG A 53 -4.55 -7.21 13.01
CA ARG A 53 -4.62 -8.16 11.92
C ARG A 53 -3.77 -9.39 12.22
N PRO A 54 -4.27 -10.58 11.90
CA PRO A 54 -3.49 -11.79 12.11
C PRO A 54 -2.30 -11.86 11.18
N ARG A 55 -2.43 -11.31 9.98
CA ARG A 55 -1.32 -11.27 9.06
C ARG A 55 -1.05 -9.85 8.69
N ARG A 56 0.18 -9.45 8.91
CA ARG A 56 0.55 -8.07 8.68
C ARG A 56 1.13 -7.91 7.29
N ILE A 57 0.88 -6.78 6.70
CA ILE A 57 1.45 -6.43 5.41
C ILE A 57 2.85 -5.93 5.66
N THR A 58 3.82 -6.49 4.95
CA THR A 58 5.20 -6.09 5.08
C THR A 58 5.44 -4.83 4.27
N PHE A 59 6.57 -4.21 4.52
CA PHE A 59 6.94 -3.02 3.76
C PHE A 59 7.07 -3.34 2.27
N ASP A 60 7.51 -4.55 1.94
CA ASP A 60 7.63 -4.93 0.53
C ASP A 60 6.28 -4.92 -0.17
N TRP A 61 5.27 -5.47 0.49
CA TRP A 61 3.94 -5.46 -0.06
C TRP A 61 3.39 -4.04 -0.16
N PHE A 62 3.65 -3.26 0.88
CA PHE A 62 3.24 -1.87 0.91
C PHE A 62 3.87 -1.10 -0.25
N SER A 63 5.17 -1.28 -0.45
CA SER A 63 5.88 -0.60 -1.52
C SER A 63 5.36 -1.02 -2.89
N LEU A 64 5.05 -2.28 -3.03
CA LEU A 64 4.54 -2.79 -4.29
C LEU A 64 3.18 -2.18 -4.60
N ALA A 65 2.32 -2.11 -3.59
CA ALA A 65 1.01 -1.50 -3.79
C ALA A 65 1.14 -0.02 -4.12
N LEU A 66 2.05 0.66 -3.45
CA LEU A 66 2.27 2.08 -3.71
C LEU A 66 2.79 2.28 -5.13
N ALA A 67 3.70 1.42 -5.57
CA ALA A 67 4.23 1.51 -6.92
C ALA A 67 3.12 1.27 -7.95
N ALA A 68 2.21 0.36 -7.64
CA ALA A 68 1.09 0.11 -8.54
C ALA A 68 0.19 1.33 -8.64
N LEU A 69 -0.07 1.99 -7.52
CA LEU A 69 -0.89 3.20 -7.54
C LEU A 69 -0.21 4.29 -8.35
N TYR A 70 1.09 4.37 -8.25
CA TYR A 70 1.85 5.35 -9.01
C TYR A 70 1.76 5.04 -10.51
N ALA A 71 1.91 3.77 -10.85
CA ALA A 71 1.86 3.35 -12.25
C ALA A 71 0.47 3.59 -12.85
N MET A 72 -0.57 3.48 -12.03
CA MET A 72 -1.91 3.74 -12.49
C MET A 72 -2.27 5.22 -12.44
N LYS A 73 -1.33 6.03 -12.00
CA LYS A 73 -1.49 7.48 -11.92
C LYS A 73 -2.55 7.90 -10.92
N VAL A 74 -2.75 7.07 -9.92
CA VAL A 74 -3.67 7.39 -8.84
C VAL A 74 -2.95 8.24 -7.80
N VAL A 75 -1.63 8.04 -7.65
CA VAL A 75 -0.83 8.87 -6.78
C VAL A 75 0.31 9.46 -7.57
N ASP A 76 0.90 10.48 -7.04
CA ASP A 76 1.95 11.20 -7.70
C ASP A 76 3.04 11.50 -6.66
N VAL A 77 4.24 11.78 -7.12
CA VAL A 77 5.35 12.09 -6.23
C VAL A 77 5.85 13.47 -6.57
N SER A 78 5.90 14.33 -5.58
CA SER A 78 6.38 15.69 -5.81
C SER A 78 7.91 15.69 -5.86
N ASP A 79 8.47 16.80 -6.29
CA ASP A 79 9.92 16.94 -6.35
C ASP A 79 10.54 16.78 -4.98
N ASP A 80 9.79 17.08 -3.93
CA ASP A 80 10.28 16.96 -2.58
C ASP A 80 10.21 15.55 -2.06
N GLY A 81 9.69 14.63 -2.84
CA GLY A 81 9.57 13.25 -2.41
C GLY A 81 8.31 12.96 -1.62
N TYR A 82 7.33 13.83 -1.71
CA TYR A 82 6.06 13.62 -1.02
C TYR A 82 5.07 12.92 -1.94
N ILE A 83 4.37 11.96 -1.37
CA ILE A 83 3.34 11.22 -2.08
C ILE A 83 2.03 11.96 -1.89
N ARG A 84 1.26 12.07 -2.95
CA ARG A 84 -0.06 12.71 -2.86
C ARG A 84 -0.97 12.04 -3.86
N THR A 85 -2.27 12.19 -3.65
CA THR A 85 -3.22 11.64 -4.62
C THR A 85 -3.21 12.54 -5.85
N SER A 86 -3.36 11.92 -6.99
CA SER A 86 -3.45 12.67 -8.24
C SER A 86 -4.87 13.10 -8.43
N HIS A 87 -5.05 14.36 -8.73
CA HIS A 87 -6.37 14.84 -9.03
C HIS A 87 -6.44 15.07 -10.50
N VAL A 88 -7.22 14.29 -11.12
CA VAL A 88 -7.30 14.36 -12.55
C VAL A 88 -8.55 15.01 -13.00
N TYR A 89 -9.36 15.41 -12.12
CA TYR A 89 -10.61 16.05 -12.49
C TYR A 89 -10.78 17.33 -11.74
#